data_4d2730a235b484c1167156d6f3309a4f
#
_entry.id   4d2730a235b484c1167156d6f3309a4f
#
_cell.length_a   1.000
_cell.length_b   1.000
_cell.length_c   1.000
_cell.angle_alpha   90.00
_cell.angle_beta   90.00
_cell.angle_gamma   90.00
#
_symmetry.space_group_name_H-M   'P 1'
#
loop_
_entity.id
_entity.type
_entity.pdbx_description
1 polymer ?
#
loop_
_entity_poly.entity_id
_entity_poly.type
_entity_poly.pdbx_seq_one_letter_code
_entity_poly.pdbx_strand_id
1 'polypeptide(L)'
;MKKILLVSFVLCSFYGFSAKASVQRSSTLKSENKAGKNIGEMTIKDTIKEISENDGKRFEEMDLEKKEKKEIMDLTLKELTELGINKKSIETTFKAMEEEKDYEKRRKLFLQAIEEDKRNYLPYYYLAQEADNIKVAMEYYKDAIKANPKNPMAYTNLVARYGQAGMKKEQLELAKKMITLFPEFPEGYYSIAAIDFQNKNYSDSIKYAELAIEKYDKMKKMDYSYVTESAKNRYKADAYYLVFLNYIQMKKYDEAFEGSKEAYIFMAQHDNDLRFQIYNMLVDITEEMKDKDKAKYKKYISNLNGLRFAEELVKEHNEIKSGKTGNKVIKFSPLKAD
;
A
#
# COMPACT_ATOMS: atom_id res chain seq x y z
N MET A 1 -10.14 -25.32 3.10
CA MET A 1 -8.88 -25.22 2.37
C MET A 1 -8.77 -24.01 1.42
N LYS A 2 -9.63 -22.98 1.57
CA LYS A 2 -9.55 -21.71 0.76
C LYS A 2 -8.86 -20.54 1.49
N LYS A 3 -8.40 -20.74 2.74
CA LYS A 3 -7.87 -19.65 3.61
C LYS A 3 -6.37 -19.37 3.48
N ILE A 4 -5.62 -20.16 2.71
CA ILE A 4 -4.14 -20.03 2.66
C ILE A 4 -3.68 -19.08 1.51
N LEU A 5 -4.55 -18.82 0.53
CA LEU A 5 -4.17 -17.96 -0.61
C LEU A 5 -4.13 -16.46 -0.29
N LEU A 6 -4.79 -16.00 0.79
CA LEU A 6 -4.89 -14.56 1.11
C LEU A 6 -3.58 -13.98 1.66
N VAL A 7 -2.78 -14.76 2.36
CA VAL A 7 -1.53 -14.29 2.99
C VAL A 7 -0.44 -13.97 1.98
N SER A 8 -0.45 -14.66 0.82
CA SER A 8 0.50 -14.40 -0.26
C SER A 8 0.26 -13.06 -0.97
N PHE A 9 -0.97 -12.55 -0.93
CA PHE A 9 -1.36 -11.32 -1.63
C PHE A 9 -0.91 -10.05 -0.90
N VAL A 10 -0.93 -10.03 0.44
CA VAL A 10 -0.47 -8.86 1.22
C VAL A 10 1.00 -8.58 1.00
N LEU A 11 1.81 -9.61 0.76
CA LEU A 11 3.23 -9.44 0.47
C LEU A 11 3.52 -9.12 -1.00
N CYS A 12 2.59 -9.41 -1.92
CA CYS A 12 2.76 -9.13 -3.35
C CYS A 12 2.45 -7.67 -3.72
N SER A 13 1.59 -6.95 -2.98
CA SER A 13 1.30 -5.54 -3.25
C SER A 13 2.51 -4.62 -3.04
N PHE A 14 3.47 -5.02 -2.20
CA PHE A 14 4.74 -4.30 -2.00
C PHE A 14 5.66 -4.27 -3.24
N TYR A 15 5.45 -5.16 -4.23
CA TYR A 15 6.46 -5.42 -5.27
C TYR A 15 6.01 -5.15 -6.70
N GLY A 16 4.95 -4.39 -6.91
CA GLY A 16 4.59 -3.96 -8.27
C GLY A 16 4.16 -5.07 -9.24
N PHE A 17 3.93 -6.29 -8.75
CA PHE A 17 3.39 -7.38 -9.56
C PHE A 17 1.86 -7.38 -9.48
N SER A 18 1.21 -6.72 -10.45
CA SER A 18 -0.20 -6.90 -10.75
C SER A 18 -0.45 -8.32 -11.29
N ALA A 19 -0.75 -9.25 -10.39
CA ALA A 19 -1.29 -10.53 -10.82
C ALA A 19 -2.78 -10.31 -11.17
N LYS A 20 -3.10 -10.29 -12.46
CA LYS A 20 -4.47 -10.33 -12.96
C LYS A 20 -5.14 -11.63 -12.55
N ALA A 21 -5.86 -11.62 -11.43
CA ALA A 21 -6.79 -12.67 -11.07
C ALA A 21 -8.20 -12.23 -11.47
N SER A 22 -8.75 -12.89 -12.47
CA SER A 22 -10.14 -12.74 -12.87
C SER A 22 -11.06 -13.32 -11.79
N VAL A 23 -11.78 -12.47 -11.09
CA VAL A 23 -12.85 -12.87 -10.18
C VAL A 23 -14.17 -12.79 -10.92
N GLN A 24 -14.86 -13.92 -11.07
CA GLN A 24 -16.22 -14.01 -11.56
C GLN A 24 -17.17 -13.22 -10.64
N ARG A 25 -17.90 -12.29 -11.24
CA ARG A 25 -18.98 -11.55 -10.60
C ARG A 25 -20.12 -12.48 -10.18
N SER A 26 -20.47 -12.49 -8.93
CA SER A 26 -21.81 -12.91 -8.50
C SER A 26 -22.67 -11.65 -8.38
N SER A 27 -23.66 -11.56 -9.26
CA SER A 27 -24.68 -10.51 -9.25
C SER A 27 -25.81 -10.94 -8.31
N THR A 28 -26.28 -10.00 -7.56
CA THR A 28 -27.67 -9.74 -7.15
C THR A 28 -27.78 -9.29 -5.70
N LEU A 29 -28.13 -8.02 -5.53
CA LEU A 29 -29.00 -7.59 -4.44
C LEU A 29 -29.67 -6.28 -4.87
N LYS A 30 -30.96 -6.39 -5.21
CA LYS A 30 -31.86 -5.24 -5.34
C LYS A 30 -32.65 -5.12 -4.04
N SER A 31 -32.71 -3.94 -3.43
CA SER A 31 -33.86 -3.57 -2.62
C SER A 31 -33.92 -2.06 -2.35
N GLU A 32 -35.12 -1.52 -2.46
CA GLU A 32 -35.50 -0.15 -2.15
C GLU A 32 -35.92 -0.02 -0.66
N ASN A 33 -35.58 1.05 0.06
CA ASN A 33 -36.51 1.98 0.69
C ASN A 33 -36.04 2.79 1.90
N LYS A 34 -36.80 3.86 2.09
CA LYS A 34 -36.88 4.93 3.06
C LYS A 34 -36.79 4.52 4.55
N ALA A 35 -35.88 5.09 5.28
CA ALA A 35 -35.97 5.69 6.62
C ALA A 35 -34.65 5.59 7.40
N GLY A 36 -34.17 6.68 7.98
CA GLY A 36 -33.09 6.67 8.93
C GLY A 36 -32.21 7.93 8.90
N LYS A 37 -32.78 9.06 9.29
CA LYS A 37 -32.17 10.38 9.22
C LYS A 37 -31.20 10.71 10.34
N ASN A 38 -30.56 9.95 11.15
CA ASN A 38 -29.76 10.52 12.25
C ASN A 38 -28.40 9.89 12.62
N ILE A 39 -28.06 8.72 12.12
CA ILE A 39 -26.76 8.11 12.48
C ILE A 39 -25.74 8.24 11.32
N GLY A 40 -26.25 8.34 10.09
CA GLY A 40 -25.40 8.51 8.90
C GLY A 40 -24.87 9.92 8.66
N GLU A 41 -25.54 10.96 9.17
CA GLU A 41 -25.20 12.37 8.81
C GLU A 41 -23.90 12.87 9.44
N MET A 42 -23.55 12.49 10.67
CA MET A 42 -22.31 12.94 11.32
C MET A 42 -21.07 12.28 10.68
N THR A 43 -21.12 10.99 10.48
CA THR A 43 -20.02 10.22 9.86
C THR A 43 -19.86 10.59 8.38
N ILE A 44 -20.95 10.89 7.69
CA ILE A 44 -20.95 11.33 6.27
C ILE A 44 -20.36 12.72 6.11
N LYS A 45 -20.71 13.68 6.97
CA LYS A 45 -20.14 15.04 6.92
C LYS A 45 -18.64 15.05 7.19
N ASP A 46 -18.19 14.28 8.16
CA ASP A 46 -16.77 14.16 8.49
C ASP A 46 -16.01 13.46 7.36
N THR A 47 -16.58 12.38 6.81
CA THR A 47 -16.01 11.66 5.66
C THR A 47 -16.03 12.52 4.38
N ILE A 48 -17.09 13.31 4.11
CA ILE A 48 -17.17 14.25 2.98
C ILE A 48 -16.10 15.32 3.13
N LYS A 49 -15.92 15.87 4.33
CA LYS A 49 -14.92 16.90 4.60
C LYS A 49 -13.51 16.35 4.36
N GLU A 50 -13.22 15.17 4.85
CA GLU A 50 -11.93 14.51 4.69
C GLU A 50 -11.65 14.11 3.24
N ILE A 51 -12.66 13.59 2.53
CA ILE A 51 -12.59 13.30 1.08
C ILE A 51 -12.42 14.59 0.29
N SER A 52 -13.15 15.66 0.59
CA SER A 52 -13.04 16.92 -0.14
C SER A 52 -11.72 17.65 0.12
N GLU A 53 -11.17 17.58 1.31
CA GLU A 53 -9.85 18.13 1.65
C GLU A 53 -8.71 17.32 0.98
N ASN A 54 -8.84 16.00 0.87
CA ASN A 54 -7.89 15.15 0.18
C ASN A 54 -7.99 15.23 -1.36
N ASP A 55 -9.17 15.47 -1.90
CA ASP A 55 -9.42 15.52 -3.34
C ASP A 55 -9.01 16.85 -4.00
N GLY A 56 -9.08 17.97 -3.30
CA GLY A 56 -8.44 19.21 -3.76
C GLY A 56 -6.93 19.03 -3.98
N LYS A 57 -6.32 18.15 -3.21
CA LYS A 57 -4.92 17.75 -3.35
C LYS A 57 -4.64 16.86 -4.57
N ARG A 58 -5.63 16.18 -5.13
CA ARG A 58 -5.40 15.11 -6.15
C ARG A 58 -5.19 15.61 -7.58
N PHE A 59 -5.71 16.78 -7.96
CA PHE A 59 -5.37 17.43 -9.24
C PHE A 59 -4.01 18.11 -9.19
N GLU A 60 -3.66 18.62 -8.04
CA GLU A 60 -2.28 18.96 -7.77
C GLU A 60 -1.38 17.73 -7.84
N GLU A 61 -1.86 16.50 -7.54
CA GLU A 61 -1.10 15.25 -7.53
C GLU A 61 -0.66 14.77 -8.92
N MET A 62 -1.41 14.97 -10.00
CA MET A 62 -0.95 14.53 -11.34
C MET A 62 0.15 15.45 -11.91
N ASP A 63 0.10 16.73 -11.64
CA ASP A 63 1.21 17.66 -11.90
C ASP A 63 2.31 17.53 -10.83
N LEU A 64 1.95 17.18 -9.60
CA LEU A 64 2.83 16.80 -8.52
C LEU A 64 3.63 15.53 -8.86
N GLU A 65 3.04 14.51 -9.45
CA GLU A 65 3.74 13.26 -9.77
C GLU A 65 4.92 13.48 -10.72
N LYS A 66 4.75 14.31 -11.76
CA LYS A 66 5.86 14.72 -12.64
C LYS A 66 6.89 15.56 -11.92
N LYS A 67 6.43 16.50 -11.09
CA LYS A 67 7.28 17.37 -10.29
C LYS A 67 8.03 16.57 -9.24
N GLU A 68 7.37 15.64 -8.56
CA GLU A 68 7.96 14.72 -7.59
C GLU A 68 8.99 13.78 -8.23
N LYS A 69 8.69 13.26 -9.42
CA LYS A 69 9.65 12.42 -10.17
C LYS A 69 10.94 13.20 -10.46
N LYS A 70 10.82 14.47 -10.86
CA LYS A 70 11.98 15.34 -11.09
C LYS A 70 12.73 15.64 -9.79
N GLU A 71 12.01 16.02 -8.72
CA GLU A 71 12.62 16.28 -7.42
C GLU A 71 13.36 15.05 -6.87
N ILE A 72 12.80 13.85 -7.02
CA ILE A 72 13.46 12.58 -6.66
C ILE A 72 14.74 12.38 -7.47
N MET A 73 14.70 12.63 -8.77
CA MET A 73 15.88 12.50 -9.62
C MET A 73 16.98 13.49 -9.20
N ASP A 74 16.62 14.74 -8.91
CA ASP A 74 17.55 15.76 -8.45
C ASP A 74 18.17 15.42 -7.08
N LEU A 75 17.36 14.91 -6.14
CA LEU A 75 17.84 14.44 -4.83
C LEU A 75 18.74 13.21 -4.96
N THR A 76 18.39 12.28 -5.84
CA THR A 76 19.22 11.10 -6.12
C THR A 76 20.55 11.49 -6.75
N LEU A 77 20.55 12.42 -7.70
CA LEU A 77 21.76 12.95 -8.29
C LEU A 77 22.65 13.60 -7.23
N LYS A 78 22.07 14.41 -6.36
CA LYS A 78 22.77 15.05 -5.25
C LYS A 78 23.39 14.00 -4.31
N GLU A 79 22.63 13.00 -3.89
CA GLU A 79 23.13 11.91 -3.03
C GLU A 79 24.30 11.16 -3.66
N LEU A 80 24.16 10.72 -4.92
CA LEU A 80 25.23 10.00 -5.62
C LEU A 80 26.49 10.86 -5.77
N THR A 81 26.31 12.16 -5.98
CA THR A 81 27.43 13.11 -6.04
C THR A 81 28.11 13.27 -4.68
N GLU A 82 27.35 13.39 -3.60
CA GLU A 82 27.87 13.49 -2.23
C GLU A 82 28.57 12.19 -1.78
N LEU A 83 28.12 11.04 -2.28
CA LEU A 83 28.81 9.75 -2.08
C LEU A 83 30.12 9.65 -2.90
N GLY A 84 30.41 10.63 -3.74
CA GLY A 84 31.61 10.65 -4.59
C GLY A 84 31.60 9.60 -5.69
N ILE A 85 30.39 9.26 -6.17
CA ILE A 85 30.25 8.31 -7.30
C ILE A 85 30.75 8.96 -8.58
N ASN A 86 31.40 8.15 -9.43
CA ASN A 86 31.91 8.58 -10.72
C ASN A 86 30.77 9.17 -11.58
N LYS A 87 30.98 10.38 -12.10
CA LYS A 87 30.00 11.11 -12.92
C LYS A 87 29.49 10.27 -14.10
N LYS A 88 30.37 9.54 -14.76
CA LYS A 88 29.99 8.68 -15.89
C LYS A 88 29.06 7.56 -15.46
N SER A 89 29.32 6.90 -14.31
CA SER A 89 28.44 5.89 -13.74
C SER A 89 27.06 6.46 -13.39
N ILE A 90 27.00 7.68 -12.87
CA ILE A 90 25.73 8.38 -12.61
C ILE A 90 24.96 8.61 -13.91
N GLU A 91 25.61 9.20 -14.93
CA GLU A 91 25.00 9.48 -16.23
C GLU A 91 24.49 8.19 -16.91
N THR A 92 25.28 7.11 -16.87
CA THR A 92 24.89 5.81 -17.42
C THR A 92 23.71 5.21 -16.66
N THR A 93 23.65 5.39 -15.34
CA THR A 93 22.51 4.94 -14.50
C THR A 93 21.23 5.66 -14.88
N PHE A 94 21.27 6.99 -14.98
CA PHE A 94 20.08 7.76 -15.38
C PHE A 94 19.62 7.43 -16.79
N LYS A 95 20.54 7.24 -17.73
CA LYS A 95 20.22 6.76 -19.08
C LYS A 95 19.54 5.39 -19.08
N ALA A 96 19.95 4.49 -18.17
CA ALA A 96 19.27 3.20 -18.01
C ALA A 96 17.86 3.37 -17.45
N MET A 97 17.66 4.27 -16.46
CA MET A 97 16.34 4.55 -15.87
C MET A 97 15.35 5.16 -16.88
N GLU A 98 15.85 5.90 -17.88
CA GLU A 98 15.04 6.47 -18.96
C GLU A 98 14.70 5.45 -20.07
N GLU A 99 15.41 4.34 -20.16
CA GLU A 99 15.16 3.29 -21.15
C GLU A 99 13.97 2.40 -20.71
N GLU A 100 12.76 2.81 -21.09
CA GLU A 100 11.53 2.13 -20.66
C GLU A 100 11.17 0.91 -21.53
N LYS A 101 11.62 0.87 -22.78
CA LYS A 101 11.11 -0.07 -23.80
C LYS A 101 12.00 -1.28 -24.04
N ASP A 102 13.31 -1.11 -23.92
CA ASP A 102 14.27 -2.16 -24.20
C ASP A 102 14.93 -2.65 -22.91
N TYR A 103 14.36 -3.73 -22.35
CA TYR A 103 14.84 -4.36 -21.12
C TYR A 103 16.32 -4.78 -21.21
N GLU A 104 16.73 -5.40 -22.31
CA GLU A 104 18.11 -5.87 -22.48
C GLU A 104 19.11 -4.72 -22.56
N LYS A 105 18.74 -3.64 -23.26
CA LYS A 105 19.55 -2.42 -23.32
C LYS A 105 19.64 -1.75 -21.95
N ARG A 106 18.52 -1.64 -21.23
CA ARG A 106 18.47 -1.08 -19.87
C ARG A 106 19.37 -1.88 -18.94
N ARG A 107 19.25 -3.20 -18.95
CA ARG A 107 20.09 -4.09 -18.15
C ARG A 107 21.59 -3.92 -18.47
N LYS A 108 21.96 -3.84 -19.75
CA LYS A 108 23.35 -3.60 -20.17
C LYS A 108 23.88 -2.27 -19.64
N LEU A 109 23.07 -1.21 -19.68
CA LEU A 109 23.44 0.09 -19.14
C LEU A 109 23.65 0.03 -17.61
N PHE A 110 22.80 -0.65 -16.85
CA PHE A 110 23.04 -0.83 -15.42
C PHE A 110 24.33 -1.60 -15.13
N LEU A 111 24.62 -2.66 -15.87
CA LEU A 111 25.88 -3.40 -15.72
C LEU A 111 27.09 -2.52 -16.08
N GLN A 112 26.99 -1.72 -17.14
CA GLN A 112 28.03 -0.75 -17.50
C GLN A 112 28.24 0.29 -16.39
N ALA A 113 27.19 0.82 -15.79
CA ALA A 113 27.30 1.77 -14.69
C ALA A 113 28.02 1.17 -13.47
N ILE A 114 27.82 -0.12 -13.19
CA ILE A 114 28.56 -0.86 -12.14
C ILE A 114 30.04 -0.99 -12.47
N GLU A 115 30.38 -1.27 -13.73
CA GLU A 115 31.79 -1.34 -14.17
C GLU A 115 32.50 0.02 -14.05
N GLU A 116 31.76 1.11 -14.30
CA GLU A 116 32.26 2.48 -14.20
C GLU A 116 32.50 2.92 -12.74
N ASP A 117 31.63 2.49 -11.79
CA ASP A 117 31.86 2.67 -10.36
C ASP A 117 31.05 1.65 -9.53
N LYS A 118 31.72 0.66 -8.93
CA LYS A 118 31.09 -0.37 -8.09
C LYS A 118 30.49 0.16 -6.80
N ARG A 119 30.76 1.41 -6.40
CA ARG A 119 30.17 2.06 -5.22
C ARG A 119 28.79 2.66 -5.54
N ASN A 120 28.41 2.74 -6.83
CA ASN A 120 27.10 3.16 -7.23
C ASN A 120 26.09 2.07 -6.89
N TYR A 121 25.30 2.30 -5.83
CA TYR A 121 24.32 1.32 -5.34
C TYR A 121 23.09 1.20 -6.24
N LEU A 122 22.75 2.25 -6.97
CA LEU A 122 21.49 2.37 -7.68
C LEU A 122 21.32 1.36 -8.84
N PRO A 123 22.32 1.10 -9.68
CA PRO A 123 22.24 0.03 -10.68
C PRO A 123 21.98 -1.36 -10.08
N TYR A 124 22.63 -1.69 -8.95
CA TYR A 124 22.36 -2.96 -8.26
C TYR A 124 20.91 -3.04 -7.79
N TYR A 125 20.38 -1.94 -7.24
CA TYR A 125 19.00 -1.86 -6.77
C TYR A 125 18.00 -2.13 -7.90
N TYR A 126 18.17 -1.51 -9.06
CA TYR A 126 17.28 -1.73 -10.22
C TYR A 126 17.46 -3.12 -10.84
N LEU A 127 18.67 -3.64 -10.97
CA LEU A 127 18.91 -5.02 -11.42
C LEU A 127 18.25 -6.04 -10.47
N ALA A 128 18.22 -5.76 -9.16
CA ALA A 128 17.52 -6.59 -8.21
C ALA A 128 16.00 -6.56 -8.39
N GLN A 129 15.43 -5.41 -8.70
CA GLN A 129 13.99 -5.26 -8.96
C GLN A 129 13.57 -6.01 -10.23
N GLU A 130 14.40 -5.98 -11.26
CA GLU A 130 14.13 -6.58 -12.56
C GLU A 130 14.46 -8.06 -12.65
N ALA A 131 15.16 -8.63 -11.65
CA ALA A 131 15.57 -10.01 -11.68
C ALA A 131 14.40 -10.99 -11.48
N ASP A 132 14.13 -11.86 -12.46
CA ASP A 132 13.13 -12.92 -12.38
C ASP A 132 13.49 -13.97 -11.32
N ASN A 133 14.78 -14.19 -11.11
CA ASN A 133 15.28 -15.18 -10.15
C ASN A 133 15.47 -14.53 -8.77
N ILE A 134 14.71 -15.04 -7.77
CA ILE A 134 14.77 -14.56 -6.39
C ILE A 134 16.19 -14.55 -5.81
N LYS A 135 17.01 -15.57 -6.08
CA LYS A 135 18.39 -15.64 -5.56
C LYS A 135 19.25 -14.54 -6.17
N VAL A 136 19.11 -14.31 -7.46
CA VAL A 136 19.82 -13.23 -8.17
C VAL A 136 19.38 -11.87 -7.63
N ALA A 137 18.08 -11.66 -7.43
CA ALA A 137 17.55 -10.44 -6.82
C ALA A 137 18.15 -10.19 -5.43
N MET A 138 18.20 -11.23 -4.58
CA MET A 138 18.78 -11.13 -3.23
C MET A 138 20.26 -10.73 -3.26
N GLU A 139 21.06 -11.29 -4.16
CA GLU A 139 22.48 -10.93 -4.28
C GLU A 139 22.63 -9.47 -4.72
N TYR A 140 21.90 -9.02 -5.72
CA TYR A 140 21.94 -7.62 -6.13
C TYR A 140 21.49 -6.65 -5.02
N TYR A 141 20.44 -6.98 -4.22
CA TYR A 141 20.09 -6.15 -3.06
C TYR A 141 21.19 -6.13 -1.99
N LYS A 142 21.88 -7.25 -1.74
CA LYS A 142 23.03 -7.29 -0.84
C LYS A 142 24.17 -6.40 -1.34
N ASP A 143 24.44 -6.42 -2.64
CA ASP A 143 25.44 -5.56 -3.26
C ASP A 143 25.05 -4.08 -3.18
N ALA A 144 23.76 -3.74 -3.39
CA ALA A 144 23.23 -2.40 -3.19
C ALA A 144 23.43 -1.91 -1.74
N ILE A 145 23.11 -2.77 -0.75
CA ILE A 145 23.31 -2.49 0.69
C ILE A 145 24.81 -2.31 1.01
N LYS A 146 25.67 -3.11 0.43
CA LYS A 146 27.13 -2.99 0.61
C LYS A 146 27.66 -1.67 0.04
N ALA A 147 27.15 -1.27 -1.11
CA ALA A 147 27.53 -0.02 -1.78
C ALA A 147 26.99 1.22 -1.03
N ASN A 148 25.76 1.17 -0.54
CA ASN A 148 25.17 2.22 0.31
C ASN A 148 24.39 1.63 1.48
N PRO A 149 25.03 1.39 2.63
CA PRO A 149 24.38 0.82 3.81
C PRO A 149 23.39 1.77 4.51
N LYS A 150 23.31 3.04 4.08
CA LYS A 150 22.39 4.04 4.61
C LYS A 150 21.07 4.12 3.83
N ASN A 151 20.91 3.38 2.73
CA ASN A 151 19.70 3.37 1.94
C ASN A 151 18.72 2.31 2.46
N PRO A 152 17.57 2.67 3.08
CA PRO A 152 16.63 1.72 3.66
C PRO A 152 15.89 0.89 2.62
N MET A 153 15.73 1.39 1.38
CA MET A 153 14.91 0.73 0.36
C MET A 153 15.45 -0.63 -0.08
N ALA A 154 16.79 -0.76 -0.16
CA ALA A 154 17.40 -2.04 -0.50
C ALA A 154 17.19 -3.09 0.61
N TYR A 155 17.18 -2.66 1.87
CA TYR A 155 16.85 -3.55 3.01
C TYR A 155 15.40 -3.99 2.96
N THR A 156 14.44 -3.07 2.72
CA THR A 156 13.02 -3.38 2.61
C THR A 156 12.77 -4.46 1.55
N ASN A 157 13.33 -4.26 0.37
CA ASN A 157 13.16 -5.20 -0.73
C ASN A 157 13.84 -6.55 -0.45
N LEU A 158 15.01 -6.55 0.21
CA LEU A 158 15.67 -7.80 0.60
C LEU A 158 14.87 -8.57 1.66
N VAL A 159 14.28 -7.90 2.65
CA VAL A 159 13.37 -8.52 3.65
C VAL A 159 12.25 -9.27 2.95
N ALA A 160 11.69 -8.67 1.94
CA ALA A 160 10.64 -9.30 1.19
C ALA A 160 11.11 -10.49 0.33
N ARG A 161 12.24 -10.37 -0.32
CA ARG A 161 12.80 -11.51 -1.06
C ARG A 161 13.12 -12.69 -0.13
N TYR A 162 13.58 -12.41 1.09
CA TYR A 162 13.71 -13.47 2.11
C TYR A 162 12.38 -14.12 2.45
N GLY A 163 11.30 -13.32 2.62
CA GLY A 163 9.96 -13.86 2.84
C GLY A 163 9.46 -14.73 1.69
N GLN A 164 9.63 -14.29 0.45
CA GLN A 164 9.28 -15.06 -0.75
C GLN A 164 10.08 -16.35 -0.88
N ALA A 165 11.34 -16.35 -0.46
CA ALA A 165 12.21 -17.54 -0.44
C ALA A 165 11.97 -18.45 0.75
N GLY A 166 11.07 -18.10 1.69
CA GLY A 166 10.82 -18.88 2.92
C GLY A 166 11.94 -18.78 3.96
N MET A 167 12.88 -17.84 3.81
CA MET A 167 14.03 -17.62 4.70
C MET A 167 13.61 -16.77 5.91
N LYS A 168 12.73 -17.34 6.74
CA LYS A 168 12.06 -16.62 7.84
C LYS A 168 13.00 -16.03 8.88
N LYS A 169 14.11 -16.72 9.16
CA LYS A 169 15.10 -16.27 10.14
C LYS A 169 15.80 -15.01 9.65
N GLU A 170 16.33 -15.06 8.44
CA GLU A 170 17.03 -13.95 7.79
C GLU A 170 16.09 -12.77 7.57
N GLN A 171 14.84 -13.04 7.20
CA GLN A 171 13.79 -12.03 7.07
C GLN A 171 13.60 -11.25 8.38
N LEU A 172 13.40 -11.97 9.51
CA LEU A 172 13.17 -11.33 10.81
C LEU A 172 14.42 -10.58 11.31
N GLU A 173 15.61 -11.17 11.16
CA GLU A 173 16.87 -10.54 11.56
C GLU A 173 17.10 -9.23 10.80
N LEU A 174 16.85 -9.23 9.49
CA LEU A 174 17.02 -8.05 8.66
C LEU A 174 15.98 -6.98 8.98
N ALA A 175 14.72 -7.34 9.21
CA ALA A 175 13.67 -6.41 9.61
C ALA A 175 13.99 -5.74 10.97
N LYS A 176 14.47 -6.49 11.96
CA LYS A 176 14.95 -5.95 13.24
C LYS A 176 16.14 -5.01 13.07
N LYS A 177 17.08 -5.38 12.19
CA LYS A 177 18.21 -4.52 11.85
C LYS A 177 17.75 -3.20 11.22
N MET A 178 16.71 -3.22 10.38
CA MET A 178 16.14 -2.00 9.80
C MET A 178 15.63 -1.04 10.86
N ILE A 179 14.88 -1.49 11.86
CA ILE A 179 14.39 -0.64 12.95
C ILE A 179 15.56 0.00 13.74
N THR A 180 16.66 -0.76 13.92
CA THR A 180 17.84 -0.24 14.62
C THR A 180 18.58 0.80 13.78
N LEU A 181 18.73 0.57 12.46
CA LEU A 181 19.47 1.47 11.58
C LEU A 181 18.64 2.69 11.15
N PHE A 182 17.34 2.50 10.99
CA PHE A 182 16.40 3.48 10.45
C PHE A 182 15.14 3.58 11.32
N PRO A 183 15.25 4.08 12.57
CA PRO A 183 14.15 4.07 13.55
C PRO A 183 12.94 4.93 13.13
N GLU A 184 13.13 5.88 12.21
CA GLU A 184 12.05 6.71 11.68
C GLU A 184 11.47 6.17 10.36
N PHE A 185 12.03 5.10 9.82
CA PHE A 185 11.58 4.53 8.55
C PHE A 185 10.48 3.47 8.78
N PRO A 186 9.25 3.69 8.27
CA PRO A 186 8.09 2.87 8.63
C PRO A 186 8.19 1.39 8.24
N GLU A 187 8.84 1.09 7.11
CA GLU A 187 8.82 -0.25 6.50
C GLU A 187 9.50 -1.31 7.37
N GLY A 188 10.44 -0.91 8.24
CA GLY A 188 11.01 -1.84 9.22
C GLY A 188 9.95 -2.37 10.18
N TYR A 189 9.10 -1.48 10.69
CA TYR A 189 7.98 -1.82 11.59
C TYR A 189 6.92 -2.63 10.88
N TYR A 190 6.52 -2.19 9.67
CA TYR A 190 5.56 -2.92 8.86
C TYR A 190 6.05 -4.34 8.53
N SER A 191 7.34 -4.50 8.19
CA SER A 191 7.92 -5.82 7.91
C SER A 191 7.82 -6.76 9.11
N ILE A 192 8.06 -6.27 10.32
CA ILE A 192 7.87 -7.08 11.54
C ILE A 192 6.38 -7.39 11.74
N ALA A 193 5.49 -6.42 11.56
CA ALA A 193 4.05 -6.63 11.65
C ALA A 193 3.58 -7.74 10.70
N ALA A 194 4.05 -7.74 9.45
CA ALA A 194 3.71 -8.75 8.46
C ALA A 194 4.25 -10.14 8.84
N ILE A 195 5.46 -10.22 9.40
CA ILE A 195 6.04 -11.46 9.91
C ILE A 195 5.23 -12.00 11.10
N ASP A 196 4.85 -11.13 12.05
CA ASP A 196 4.05 -11.51 13.21
C ASP A 196 2.65 -11.99 12.79
N PHE A 197 2.04 -11.36 11.80
CA PHE A 197 0.78 -11.83 11.21
C PHE A 197 0.90 -13.26 10.67
N GLN A 198 1.95 -13.54 9.90
CA GLN A 198 2.21 -14.88 9.35
C GLN A 198 2.45 -15.92 10.45
N ASN A 199 3.06 -15.51 11.56
CA ASN A 199 3.31 -16.36 12.73
C ASN A 199 2.09 -16.44 13.67
N LYS A 200 0.97 -15.78 13.32
CA LYS A 200 -0.28 -15.68 14.11
C LYS A 200 -0.11 -14.93 15.44
N ASN A 201 0.91 -14.12 15.56
CA ASN A 201 1.14 -13.20 16.69
C ASN A 201 0.35 -11.91 16.45
N TYR A 202 -0.98 -12.02 16.36
CA TYR A 202 -1.84 -10.94 15.87
C TYR A 202 -1.75 -9.65 16.69
N SER A 203 -1.63 -9.75 18.02
CA SER A 203 -1.51 -8.58 18.91
C SER A 203 -0.20 -7.80 18.66
N ASP A 204 0.92 -8.49 18.49
CA ASP A 204 2.19 -7.86 18.19
C ASP A 204 2.19 -7.32 16.75
N SER A 205 1.57 -8.04 15.82
CA SER A 205 1.37 -7.57 14.44
C SER A 205 0.61 -6.23 14.40
N ILE A 206 -0.50 -6.09 15.14
CA ILE A 206 -1.25 -4.83 15.25
C ILE A 206 -0.34 -3.74 15.80
N LYS A 207 0.35 -3.98 16.93
CA LYS A 207 1.24 -3.01 17.55
C LYS A 207 2.29 -2.46 16.58
N TYR A 208 2.95 -3.34 15.84
CA TYR A 208 3.98 -2.93 14.88
C TYR A 208 3.39 -2.25 13.64
N ALA A 209 2.20 -2.66 13.18
CA ALA A 209 1.50 -1.99 12.09
C ALA A 209 1.07 -0.56 12.49
N GLU A 210 0.56 -0.36 13.70
CA GLU A 210 0.21 0.96 14.24
C GLU A 210 1.45 1.86 14.39
N LEU A 211 2.59 1.31 14.82
CA LEU A 211 3.86 2.05 14.82
C LEU A 211 4.30 2.46 13.41
N ALA A 212 4.11 1.59 12.42
CA ALA A 212 4.39 1.94 11.03
C ALA A 212 3.47 3.09 10.56
N ILE A 213 2.17 3.04 10.85
CA ILE A 213 1.20 4.10 10.54
C ILE A 213 1.64 5.42 11.18
N GLU A 214 1.99 5.41 12.48
CA GLU A 214 2.48 6.59 13.19
C GLU A 214 3.72 7.19 12.53
N LYS A 215 4.67 6.34 12.09
CA LYS A 215 5.87 6.79 11.38
C LYS A 215 5.54 7.36 10.00
N TYR A 216 4.60 6.77 9.24
CA TYR A 216 4.12 7.34 7.99
C TYR A 216 3.49 8.72 8.20
N ASP A 217 2.70 8.92 9.27
CA ASP A 217 2.09 10.22 9.58
C ASP A 217 3.12 11.31 9.90
N LYS A 218 4.20 10.94 10.59
CA LYS A 218 5.29 11.83 10.94
C LYS A 218 6.29 12.06 9.81
N MET A 219 6.31 11.19 8.80
CA MET A 219 7.25 11.26 7.69
C MET A 219 6.98 12.51 6.87
N LYS A 220 7.96 13.39 6.80
CA LYS A 220 7.93 14.56 5.91
C LYS A 220 8.10 14.08 4.47
N LYS A 221 7.53 14.87 3.55
CA LYS A 221 7.77 14.67 2.12
C LYS A 221 9.28 14.60 1.86
N MET A 222 9.74 13.57 1.17
CA MET A 222 11.12 13.36 0.76
C MET A 222 12.15 13.17 1.91
N ASP A 223 11.71 12.77 3.10
CA ASP A 223 12.66 12.42 4.19
C ASP A 223 13.62 11.30 3.78
N TYR A 224 13.18 10.42 2.89
CA TYR A 224 13.99 9.43 2.18
C TYR A 224 13.74 9.64 0.69
N SER A 225 14.77 9.97 -0.08
CA SER A 225 14.72 10.45 -1.47
C SER A 225 13.85 9.62 -2.46
N TYR A 226 13.30 8.51 -2.01
CA TYR A 226 12.63 7.52 -2.87
C TYR A 226 11.15 7.33 -2.57
N VAL A 227 10.60 8.05 -1.59
CA VAL A 227 9.20 7.87 -1.18
C VAL A 227 8.39 9.09 -1.59
N THR A 228 7.58 8.94 -2.63
CA THR A 228 6.58 9.95 -3.02
C THR A 228 5.44 9.98 -2.01
N GLU A 229 4.69 11.08 -1.97
CA GLU A 229 3.49 11.17 -1.13
C GLU A 229 2.47 10.08 -1.52
N SER A 230 2.31 9.81 -2.81
CA SER A 230 1.46 8.71 -3.31
C SER A 230 1.92 7.34 -2.81
N ALA A 231 3.23 7.06 -2.86
CA ALA A 231 3.78 5.80 -2.34
C ALA A 231 3.62 5.70 -0.82
N LYS A 232 3.85 6.79 -0.08
CA LYS A 232 3.62 6.85 1.37
C LYS A 232 2.17 6.51 1.74
N ASN A 233 1.21 7.13 1.04
CA ASN A 233 -0.20 6.90 1.28
C ASN A 233 -0.59 5.44 0.98
N ARG A 234 -0.05 4.85 -0.08
CA ARG A 234 -0.25 3.44 -0.40
C ARG A 234 0.29 2.52 0.70
N TYR A 235 1.53 2.73 1.14
CA TYR A 235 2.14 1.91 2.19
C TYR A 235 1.40 2.05 3.52
N LYS A 236 0.91 3.25 3.83
CA LYS A 236 0.06 3.48 4.99
C LYS A 236 -1.25 2.70 4.89
N ALA A 237 -1.88 2.67 3.71
CA ALA A 237 -3.07 1.87 3.47
C ALA A 237 -2.83 0.36 3.65
N ASP A 238 -1.69 -0.14 3.20
CA ASP A 238 -1.29 -1.54 3.43
C ASP A 238 -1.15 -1.86 4.93
N ALA A 239 -0.65 -0.90 5.73
CA ALA A 239 -0.54 -1.07 7.17
C ALA A 239 -1.93 -1.09 7.86
N TYR A 240 -2.85 -0.21 7.48
CA TYR A 240 -4.25 -0.27 7.95
C TYR A 240 -4.94 -1.58 7.56
N TYR A 241 -4.70 -2.05 6.33
CA TYR A 241 -5.25 -3.32 5.88
C TYR A 241 -4.71 -4.50 6.71
N LEU A 242 -3.45 -4.46 7.08
CA LEU A 242 -2.87 -5.47 7.95
C LEU A 242 -3.50 -5.46 9.35
N VAL A 243 -3.76 -4.28 9.93
CA VAL A 243 -4.49 -4.13 11.21
C VAL A 243 -5.89 -4.74 11.08
N PHE A 244 -6.63 -4.40 10.02
CA PHE A 244 -7.93 -4.98 9.72
C PHE A 244 -7.89 -6.51 9.66
N LEU A 245 -6.95 -7.10 8.91
CA LEU A 245 -6.79 -8.55 8.80
C LEU A 245 -6.52 -9.21 10.15
N ASN A 246 -5.71 -8.59 11.00
CA ASN A 246 -5.45 -9.09 12.36
C ASN A 246 -6.73 -9.17 13.18
N TYR A 247 -7.55 -8.11 13.18
CA TYR A 247 -8.83 -8.12 13.90
C TYR A 247 -9.78 -9.19 13.37
N ILE A 248 -9.82 -9.41 12.04
CA ILE A 248 -10.58 -10.52 11.43
C ILE A 248 -10.11 -11.87 11.96
N GLN A 249 -8.79 -12.12 12.00
CA GLN A 249 -8.24 -13.40 12.50
C GLN A 249 -8.53 -13.61 14.00
N MET A 250 -8.56 -12.54 14.79
CA MET A 250 -8.89 -12.56 16.20
C MET A 250 -10.40 -12.64 16.47
N LYS A 251 -11.24 -12.58 15.43
CA LYS A 251 -12.73 -12.46 15.52
C LYS A 251 -13.20 -11.23 16.30
N LYS A 252 -12.39 -10.20 16.34
CA LYS A 252 -12.71 -8.89 16.90
C LYS A 252 -13.39 -8.05 15.82
N TYR A 253 -14.65 -8.38 15.53
CA TYR A 253 -15.34 -7.85 14.36
C TYR A 253 -15.73 -6.38 14.48
N ASP A 254 -16.01 -5.90 15.71
CA ASP A 254 -16.28 -4.48 15.93
C ASP A 254 -15.04 -3.63 15.59
N GLU A 255 -13.88 -4.03 16.09
CA GLU A 255 -12.61 -3.38 15.81
C GLU A 255 -12.20 -3.53 14.33
N ALA A 256 -12.53 -4.67 13.70
CA ALA A 256 -12.31 -4.85 12.26
C ALA A 256 -13.12 -3.87 11.43
N PHE A 257 -14.39 -3.61 11.78
CA PHE A 257 -15.22 -2.61 11.10
C PHE A 257 -14.66 -1.20 11.29
N GLU A 258 -14.20 -0.82 12.47
CA GLU A 258 -13.60 0.49 12.70
C GLU A 258 -12.27 0.64 11.94
N GLY A 259 -11.38 -0.35 12.02
CA GLY A 259 -10.09 -0.34 11.31
C GLY A 259 -10.24 -0.42 9.79
N SER A 260 -11.35 -0.98 9.28
CA SER A 260 -11.58 -1.07 7.83
C SER A 260 -11.81 0.26 7.15
N LYS A 261 -12.31 1.27 7.87
CA LYS A 261 -12.64 2.58 7.27
C LYS A 261 -11.43 3.23 6.65
N GLU A 262 -10.34 3.32 7.39
CA GLU A 262 -9.10 3.93 6.91
C GLU A 262 -8.51 3.15 5.73
N ALA A 263 -8.40 1.82 5.86
CA ALA A 263 -7.95 0.96 4.78
C ALA A 263 -8.84 1.11 3.53
N TYR A 264 -10.16 1.10 3.70
CA TYR A 264 -11.12 1.20 2.60
C TYR A 264 -11.03 2.53 1.85
N ILE A 265 -10.96 3.66 2.58
CA ILE A 265 -10.87 5.01 2.00
C ILE A 265 -9.57 5.15 1.20
N PHE A 266 -8.44 4.74 1.75
CA PHE A 266 -7.16 4.77 1.05
C PHE A 266 -7.16 3.85 -0.18
N MET A 267 -7.65 2.62 -0.06
CA MET A 267 -7.71 1.64 -1.16
C MET A 267 -8.69 2.05 -2.25
N ALA A 268 -9.79 2.74 -1.92
CA ALA A 268 -10.73 3.27 -2.90
C ALA A 268 -10.08 4.23 -3.91
N GLN A 269 -8.96 4.83 -3.55
CA GLN A 269 -8.22 5.75 -4.39
C GLN A 269 -7.16 5.05 -5.26
N HIS A 270 -6.63 3.89 -4.83
CA HIS A 270 -5.42 3.31 -5.41
C HIS A 270 -5.56 1.85 -5.84
N ASP A 271 -6.44 1.05 -5.21
CA ASP A 271 -6.57 -0.39 -5.46
C ASP A 271 -8.01 -0.88 -5.28
N ASN A 272 -8.74 -0.93 -6.41
CA ASN A 272 -10.11 -1.40 -6.42
C ASN A 272 -10.25 -2.87 -5.97
N ASP A 273 -9.26 -3.72 -6.23
CA ASP A 273 -9.35 -5.14 -5.91
C ASP A 273 -9.23 -5.39 -4.41
N LEU A 274 -8.31 -4.71 -3.73
CA LEU A 274 -8.19 -4.76 -2.26
C LEU A 274 -9.40 -4.17 -1.57
N ARG A 275 -9.95 -3.06 -2.08
CA ARG A 275 -11.20 -2.49 -1.59
C ARG A 275 -12.35 -3.50 -1.64
N PHE A 276 -12.53 -4.19 -2.76
CA PHE A 276 -13.55 -5.23 -2.88
C PHE A 276 -13.32 -6.39 -1.93
N GLN A 277 -12.06 -6.77 -1.68
CA GLN A 277 -11.75 -7.81 -0.70
C GLN A 277 -12.16 -7.40 0.71
N ILE A 278 -11.81 -6.18 1.15
CA ILE A 278 -12.24 -5.65 2.45
C ILE A 278 -13.77 -5.70 2.55
N TYR A 279 -14.46 -5.16 1.55
CA TYR A 279 -15.93 -5.11 1.54
C TYR A 279 -16.55 -6.50 1.62
N ASN A 280 -16.10 -7.44 0.81
CA ASN A 280 -16.63 -8.80 0.80
C ASN A 280 -16.40 -9.52 2.14
N MET A 281 -15.23 -9.34 2.77
CA MET A 281 -14.98 -9.91 4.11
C MET A 281 -15.93 -9.33 5.18
N LEU A 282 -16.24 -8.04 5.11
CA LEU A 282 -17.20 -7.40 6.01
C LEU A 282 -18.63 -7.87 5.75
N VAL A 283 -19.01 -8.10 4.49
CA VAL A 283 -20.30 -8.71 4.12
C VAL A 283 -20.41 -10.11 4.69
N ASP A 284 -19.39 -10.95 4.51
CA ASP A 284 -19.40 -12.33 5.04
C ASP A 284 -19.57 -12.35 6.56
N ILE A 285 -18.88 -11.45 7.29
CA ILE A 285 -19.02 -11.31 8.74
C ILE A 285 -20.43 -10.83 9.12
N THR A 286 -20.98 -9.90 8.36
CA THR A 286 -22.32 -9.36 8.59
C THR A 286 -23.36 -10.46 8.44
N GLU A 287 -23.30 -11.24 7.34
CA GLU A 287 -24.22 -12.36 7.12
C GLU A 287 -24.09 -13.45 8.20
N GLU A 288 -22.88 -13.69 8.72
CA GLU A 288 -22.67 -14.60 9.85
C GLU A 288 -23.42 -14.15 11.12
N MET A 289 -23.63 -12.85 11.32
CA MET A 289 -24.34 -12.30 12.49
C MET A 289 -25.85 -12.34 12.33
N LYS A 290 -26.39 -12.52 11.13
CA LYS A 290 -27.82 -12.45 10.83
C LYS A 290 -28.69 -13.30 11.78
N ASP A 291 -28.26 -14.53 11.99
CA ASP A 291 -28.98 -15.47 12.85
C ASP A 291 -28.40 -15.56 14.26
N LYS A 292 -27.17 -15.09 14.49
CA LYS A 292 -26.48 -15.22 15.77
C LYS A 292 -26.69 -14.01 16.69
N ASP A 293 -26.69 -12.79 16.11
CA ASP A 293 -26.78 -11.53 16.85
C ASP A 293 -27.43 -10.44 15.99
N LYS A 294 -28.74 -10.30 16.15
CA LYS A 294 -29.53 -9.32 15.39
C LYS A 294 -29.09 -7.87 15.63
N ALA A 295 -28.57 -7.54 16.81
CA ALA A 295 -28.13 -6.19 17.11
C ALA A 295 -26.82 -5.89 16.36
N LYS A 296 -25.84 -6.82 16.38
CA LYS A 296 -24.62 -6.71 15.59
C LYS A 296 -24.91 -6.74 14.11
N TYR A 297 -25.81 -7.60 13.64
CA TYR A 297 -26.22 -7.61 12.24
C TYR A 297 -26.68 -6.22 11.76
N LYS A 298 -27.59 -5.57 12.51
CA LYS A 298 -28.07 -4.22 12.21
C LYS A 298 -26.94 -3.17 12.22
N LYS A 299 -26.07 -3.23 13.25
CA LYS A 299 -24.90 -2.36 13.34
C LYS A 299 -23.99 -2.51 12.12
N TYR A 300 -23.68 -3.74 11.71
CA TYR A 300 -22.78 -4.02 10.59
C TYR A 300 -23.39 -3.65 9.24
N ILE A 301 -24.69 -3.85 9.04
CA ILE A 301 -25.41 -3.32 7.86
C ILE A 301 -25.27 -1.79 7.78
N SER A 302 -25.41 -1.09 8.91
CA SER A 302 -25.22 0.38 8.94
C SER A 302 -23.80 0.78 8.57
N ASN A 303 -22.79 0.06 9.07
CA ASN A 303 -21.40 0.32 8.74
C ASN A 303 -21.10 0.04 7.25
N LEU A 304 -21.61 -1.06 6.68
CA LEU A 304 -21.50 -1.36 5.25
C LEU A 304 -22.15 -0.27 4.39
N ASN A 305 -23.30 0.25 4.81
CA ASN A 305 -23.95 1.35 4.12
C ASN A 305 -23.09 2.63 4.13
N GLY A 306 -22.42 2.91 5.24
CA GLY A 306 -21.47 4.01 5.35
C GLY A 306 -20.29 3.90 4.35
N LEU A 307 -19.70 2.71 4.24
CA LEU A 307 -18.62 2.45 3.28
C LEU A 307 -19.09 2.58 1.83
N ARG A 308 -20.25 2.03 1.49
CA ARG A 308 -20.85 2.14 0.14
C ARG A 308 -21.17 3.59 -0.23
N PHE A 309 -21.66 4.37 0.72
CA PHE A 309 -21.95 5.77 0.48
C PHE A 309 -20.68 6.58 0.22
N ALA A 310 -19.61 6.33 0.97
CA ALA A 310 -18.30 6.93 0.73
C ALA A 310 -17.76 6.58 -0.68
N GLU A 311 -17.97 5.34 -1.15
CA GLU A 311 -17.59 4.93 -2.50
C GLU A 311 -18.35 5.70 -3.59
N GLU A 312 -19.66 5.87 -3.46
CA GLU A 312 -20.45 6.64 -4.42
C GLU A 312 -20.04 8.10 -4.45
N LEU A 313 -19.68 8.69 -3.31
CA LEU A 313 -19.13 10.06 -3.23
C LEU A 313 -17.82 10.19 -3.99
N VAL A 314 -16.88 9.25 -3.80
CA VAL A 314 -15.59 9.24 -4.52
C VAL A 314 -15.82 9.11 -6.02
N LYS A 315 -16.74 8.26 -6.44
CA LYS A 315 -17.08 8.04 -7.85
C LYS A 315 -17.67 9.30 -8.50
N GLU A 316 -18.63 9.95 -7.84
CA GLU A 316 -19.23 11.19 -8.35
C GLU A 316 -18.20 12.32 -8.45
N HIS A 317 -17.36 12.46 -7.45
CA HIS A 317 -16.29 13.43 -7.48
C HIS A 317 -15.33 13.22 -8.66
N ASN A 318 -14.93 11.96 -8.94
CA ASN A 318 -14.09 11.62 -10.08
C ASN A 318 -14.79 11.87 -11.43
N GLU A 319 -16.11 11.67 -11.53
CA GLU A 319 -16.90 12.00 -12.73
C GLU A 319 -16.95 13.52 -12.98
N ILE A 320 -17.14 14.31 -11.94
CA ILE A 320 -17.11 15.79 -12.03
C ILE A 320 -15.73 16.27 -12.51
N LYS A 321 -14.67 15.72 -11.96
CA LYS A 321 -13.31 16.05 -12.35
C LYS A 321 -12.97 15.69 -13.79
N SER A 322 -13.55 14.62 -14.34
CA SER A 322 -13.37 14.25 -15.74
C SER A 322 -14.13 15.13 -16.74
N GLY A 323 -14.74 16.23 -16.29
CA GLY A 323 -15.49 17.18 -17.13
C GLY A 323 -16.89 16.70 -17.49
N LYS A 324 -17.38 15.63 -16.86
CA LYS A 324 -18.78 15.22 -16.97
C LYS A 324 -19.60 16.11 -16.04
N THR A 325 -20.50 16.89 -16.63
CA THR A 325 -21.39 17.80 -15.90
C THR A 325 -22.20 17.05 -14.83
N GLY A 326 -21.77 17.21 -13.57
CA GLY A 326 -22.39 16.55 -12.44
C GLY A 326 -23.37 17.48 -11.73
N ASN A 327 -24.64 17.43 -12.09
CA ASN A 327 -25.75 17.80 -11.21
C ASN A 327 -26.50 16.52 -10.78
N LYS A 328 -25.78 15.46 -10.51
CA LYS A 328 -26.41 14.21 -10.10
C LYS A 328 -26.53 14.18 -8.59
N VAL A 329 -27.77 14.16 -8.15
CA VAL A 329 -28.09 13.72 -6.78
C VAL A 329 -27.61 12.26 -6.66
N ILE A 330 -26.74 11.99 -5.69
CA ILE A 330 -26.27 10.62 -5.41
C ILE A 330 -27.49 9.77 -5.08
N LYS A 331 -27.81 8.83 -5.97
CA LYS A 331 -28.88 7.84 -5.74
C LYS A 331 -28.29 6.66 -4.97
N PHE A 332 -28.37 6.73 -3.67
CA PHE A 332 -27.90 5.70 -2.79
C PHE A 332 -29.09 4.82 -2.32
N SER A 333 -28.97 3.50 -2.53
CA SER A 333 -29.92 2.50 -2.02
C SER A 333 -29.26 1.72 -0.88
N PRO A 334 -29.59 2.03 0.39
CA PRO A 334 -28.98 1.35 1.53
C PRO A 334 -29.40 -0.12 1.60
N LEU A 335 -28.51 -0.96 2.12
CA LEU A 335 -28.84 -2.33 2.52
C LEU A 335 -29.84 -2.28 3.69
N LYS A 336 -30.79 -3.20 3.68
CA LYS A 336 -31.77 -3.34 4.78
C LYS A 336 -31.31 -4.45 5.73
N ALA A 337 -31.57 -4.24 7.01
CA ALA A 337 -31.45 -5.23 8.06
C ALA A 337 -32.86 -5.73 8.41
N ASP A 338 -33.46 -6.50 7.50
CA ASP A 338 -34.78 -7.11 7.74
C ASP A 338 -34.71 -8.24 8.76
#